data_c5fc7a2b526cc6fe2da0c326d7217f6b
#
_entry.id   c5fc7a2b526cc6fe2da0c326d7217f6b
#
_cell.length_a   1.000
_cell.length_b   1.000
_cell.length_c   1.000
_cell.angle_alpha   90.00
_cell.angle_beta   90.00
_cell.angle_gamma   90.00
#
_symmetry.space_group_name_H-M   'P 1'
#
loop_
_entity.id
_entity.type
_entity.pdbx_description
1 polymer ?
#
loop_
_entity_poly.entity_id
_entity_poly.type
_entity_poly.pdbx_seq_one_letter_code
_entity_poly.pdbx_strand_id
1 'polypeptide(L)'
;LWYYDNREDLKKVVRLHGKSTERDFYVGEKHRDEIIAMDTNHEGFPDSVHGYSLKSDRIEFLKGNNPENANYIAKFSELNTELCHILSSRNNALAQLYPPDGHISWHNNANASAYNIIFSWSETGDGCFKYIDGHTGNEVVMQDVKGWQCKAGYFGAYGEPWYNRV
;
A
#
# COMPACT_ATOMS: atom_id res chain seq x y z
N LEU A 1 -4.09 -16.42 1.98
CA LEU A 1 -4.80 -16.05 3.24
C LEU A 1 -4.00 -16.28 4.51
N TRP A 2 -2.81 -16.90 4.43
CA TRP A 2 -2.02 -17.24 5.61
C TRP A 2 -1.85 -16.06 6.59
N TYR A 3 -1.51 -14.86 6.11
CA TYR A 3 -1.36 -13.68 6.96
C TYR A 3 -2.67 -13.26 7.64
N TYR A 4 -3.78 -13.36 6.94
CA TYR A 4 -5.09 -13.05 7.49
C TYR A 4 -5.49 -14.07 8.56
N ASP A 5 -5.30 -15.34 8.29
CA ASP A 5 -5.65 -16.43 9.21
C ASP A 5 -4.79 -16.37 10.48
N ASN A 6 -3.56 -15.86 10.38
CA ASN A 6 -2.62 -15.67 11.50
C ASN A 6 -2.53 -14.22 12.00
N ARG A 7 -3.50 -13.37 11.70
CA ARG A 7 -3.43 -11.93 11.97
C ARG A 7 -3.28 -11.58 13.44
N GLU A 8 -3.85 -12.35 14.35
CA GLU A 8 -3.74 -12.08 15.78
C GLU A 8 -2.31 -12.36 16.31
N ASP A 9 -1.65 -13.37 15.79
CA ASP A 9 -0.25 -13.63 16.11
C ASP A 9 0.68 -12.64 15.41
N LEU A 10 0.38 -12.27 14.16
CA LEU A 10 1.10 -11.22 13.45
C LEU A 10 1.12 -9.90 14.22
N LYS A 11 0.00 -9.47 14.80
CA LYS A 11 -0.11 -8.25 15.61
C LYS A 11 0.77 -8.27 16.87
N LYS A 12 1.18 -9.44 17.34
CA LYS A 12 2.11 -9.56 18.47
C LYS A 12 3.55 -9.24 18.08
N VAL A 13 3.93 -9.50 16.82
CA VAL A 13 5.30 -9.41 16.33
C VAL A 13 5.57 -8.21 15.44
N VAL A 14 4.56 -7.68 14.75
CA VAL A 14 4.66 -6.50 13.89
C VAL A 14 4.05 -5.28 14.55
N ARG A 15 4.66 -4.11 14.36
CA ARG A 15 4.12 -2.85 14.88
C ARG A 15 3.01 -2.32 13.98
N LEU A 16 1.95 -1.83 14.60
CA LEU A 16 0.96 -1.00 13.93
C LEU A 16 1.53 0.41 13.71
N HIS A 17 1.46 0.88 12.49
CA HIS A 17 1.84 2.25 12.11
C HIS A 17 0.64 3.16 12.05
N GLY A 18 0.89 4.46 12.28
CA GLY A 18 -0.11 5.52 12.16
C GLY A 18 -1.24 5.41 13.18
N LYS A 19 -2.24 6.26 13.02
CA LYS A 19 -3.42 6.34 13.89
C LYS A 19 -4.69 6.37 13.04
N SER A 20 -5.69 5.60 13.43
CA SER A 20 -7.00 5.61 12.76
C SER A 20 -7.68 6.99 12.79
N THR A 21 -7.44 7.78 13.83
CA THR A 21 -8.01 9.13 13.99
C THR A 21 -7.51 10.16 12.96
N GLU A 22 -6.46 9.85 12.23
CA GLU A 22 -5.89 10.71 11.18
C GLU A 22 -6.48 10.40 9.80
N ARG A 23 -7.23 9.31 9.68
CA ARG A 23 -7.74 8.78 8.41
C ARG A 23 -8.47 9.83 7.58
N ASP A 24 -9.47 10.48 8.17
CA ASP A 24 -10.36 11.38 7.41
C ASP A 24 -9.63 12.56 6.77
N PHE A 25 -8.56 13.04 7.42
CA PHE A 25 -7.70 14.05 6.81
C PHE A 25 -6.88 13.47 5.66
N TYR A 26 -6.13 12.40 5.90
CA TYR A 26 -5.13 11.87 4.97
C TYR A 26 -5.71 11.15 3.74
N VAL A 27 -6.97 10.68 3.80
CA VAL A 27 -7.69 10.14 2.64
C VAL A 27 -8.70 11.13 2.05
N GLY A 28 -8.81 12.32 2.65
CA GLY A 28 -9.76 13.37 2.27
C GLY A 28 -9.26 14.27 1.14
N GLU A 29 -10.17 15.06 0.62
CA GLU A 29 -9.91 15.97 -0.51
C GLU A 29 -8.85 17.03 -0.20
N LYS A 30 -8.84 17.54 1.02
CA LYS A 30 -7.88 18.58 1.40
C LYS A 30 -6.45 18.09 1.26
N HIS A 31 -6.13 16.94 1.82
CA HIS A 31 -4.80 16.38 1.71
C HIS A 31 -4.45 15.98 0.26
N ARG A 32 -5.42 15.41 -0.47
CA ARG A 32 -5.26 15.16 -1.91
C ARG A 32 -4.83 16.41 -2.67
N ASP A 33 -5.53 17.53 -2.45
CA ASP A 33 -5.27 18.78 -3.15
C ASP A 33 -3.92 19.38 -2.74
N GLU A 34 -3.50 19.20 -1.48
CA GLU A 34 -2.17 19.57 -1.00
C GLU A 34 -1.08 18.77 -1.76
N ILE A 35 -1.24 17.44 -1.90
CA ILE A 35 -0.30 16.59 -2.65
C ILE A 35 -0.25 16.99 -4.13
N ILE A 36 -1.40 17.25 -4.75
CA ILE A 36 -1.45 17.72 -6.14
C ILE A 36 -0.69 19.04 -6.29
N ALA A 37 -0.86 19.98 -5.35
CA ALA A 37 -0.19 21.27 -5.37
C ALA A 37 1.34 21.16 -5.13
N MET A 38 1.80 20.17 -4.37
CA MET A 38 3.23 19.88 -4.20
C MET A 38 3.88 19.38 -5.50
N ASP A 39 3.13 18.66 -6.33
CA ASP A 39 3.58 18.09 -7.61
C ASP A 39 4.94 17.39 -7.47
N THR A 40 5.95 17.83 -8.20
CA THR A 40 7.30 17.25 -8.20
C THR A 40 8.09 17.48 -6.89
N ASN A 41 7.58 18.32 -5.99
CA ASN A 41 8.19 18.52 -4.67
C ASN A 41 7.78 17.48 -3.63
N HIS A 42 6.82 16.61 -3.95
CA HIS A 42 6.47 15.49 -3.09
C HIS A 42 7.50 14.37 -3.23
N GLU A 43 7.97 13.84 -2.11
CA GLU A 43 9.08 12.85 -2.09
C GLU A 43 8.65 11.42 -2.49
N GLY A 44 7.36 11.19 -2.77
CA GLY A 44 6.84 9.91 -3.22
C GLY A 44 6.54 8.90 -2.10
N PHE A 45 6.48 9.37 -0.87
CA PHE A 45 6.11 8.54 0.28
C PHE A 45 4.79 9.01 0.89
N PRO A 46 3.93 8.09 1.37
CA PRO A 46 2.72 8.48 2.07
C PRO A 46 3.04 9.16 3.41
N ASP A 47 2.38 10.27 3.70
CA ASP A 47 2.52 11.02 4.95
C ASP A 47 1.94 10.28 6.15
N SER A 48 0.94 9.42 5.91
CA SER A 48 0.33 8.57 6.93
C SER A 48 -0.02 7.20 6.38
N VAL A 49 0.26 6.18 7.19
CA VAL A 49 -0.15 4.81 6.96
C VAL A 49 -0.66 4.24 8.27
N HIS A 50 -1.92 3.81 8.33
CA HIS A 50 -2.44 3.06 9.46
C HIS A 50 -2.59 1.59 9.07
N GLY A 51 -1.58 0.79 9.40
CA GLY A 51 -1.49 -0.60 8.99
C GLY A 51 -0.27 -1.33 9.55
N TYR A 52 -0.25 -2.64 9.38
CA TYR A 52 0.88 -3.50 9.74
C TYR A 52 1.68 -3.79 8.49
N SER A 53 2.96 -3.37 8.46
CA SER A 53 3.86 -3.70 7.36
C SER A 53 4.31 -5.16 7.46
N LEU A 54 4.11 -5.91 6.38
CA LEU A 54 4.51 -7.32 6.28
C LEU A 54 5.85 -7.49 5.57
N LYS A 55 6.44 -6.41 5.08
CA LYS A 55 7.68 -6.45 4.32
C LYS A 55 8.89 -6.69 5.22
N SER A 56 9.64 -7.75 4.94
CA SER A 56 10.70 -8.28 5.80
C SER A 56 12.00 -7.48 5.83
N ASP A 57 12.23 -6.60 4.86
CA ASP A 57 13.41 -5.75 4.80
C ASP A 57 13.37 -4.54 5.74
N ARG A 58 12.25 -4.36 6.44
CA ARG A 58 12.04 -3.28 7.40
C ARG A 58 11.97 -3.84 8.83
N ILE A 59 13.13 -4.21 9.35
CA ILE A 59 13.27 -4.79 10.70
C ILE A 59 12.75 -3.85 11.79
N GLU A 60 12.81 -2.52 11.55
CA GLU A 60 12.25 -1.53 12.49
C GLU A 60 10.75 -1.68 12.74
N PHE A 61 10.03 -2.37 11.86
CA PHE A 61 8.61 -2.66 12.03
C PHE A 61 8.33 -3.89 12.90
N LEU A 62 9.36 -4.67 13.21
CA LEU A 62 9.23 -5.83 14.08
C LEU A 62 9.34 -5.41 15.55
N LYS A 63 8.59 -6.09 16.42
CA LYS A 63 8.65 -5.90 17.87
C LYS A 63 9.77 -6.75 18.48
N GLY A 64 10.96 -6.15 18.61
CA GLY A 64 12.08 -6.82 19.29
C GLY A 64 12.65 -8.03 18.52
N ASN A 65 13.62 -8.70 19.14
CA ASN A 65 14.24 -9.94 18.63
C ASN A 65 13.44 -11.15 19.12
N ASN A 66 12.35 -11.46 18.47
CA ASN A 66 11.55 -12.64 18.76
C ASN A 66 11.83 -13.72 17.71
N PRO A 67 12.11 -14.98 18.07
CA PRO A 67 12.25 -16.09 17.11
C PRO A 67 11.04 -16.26 16.19
N GLU A 68 9.83 -15.91 16.64
CA GLU A 68 8.62 -15.92 15.81
C GLU A 68 8.72 -14.97 14.62
N ASN A 69 9.49 -13.89 14.73
CA ASN A 69 9.71 -12.95 13.62
C ASN A 69 10.32 -13.66 12.41
N ALA A 70 11.20 -14.63 12.63
CA ALA A 70 11.86 -15.39 11.57
C ALA A 70 10.85 -16.15 10.69
N ASN A 71 9.77 -16.66 11.28
CA ASN A 71 8.72 -17.36 10.54
C ASN A 71 7.96 -16.42 9.61
N TYR A 72 7.60 -15.21 10.08
CA TYR A 72 6.90 -14.22 9.25
C TYR A 72 7.79 -13.70 8.12
N ILE A 73 9.08 -13.46 8.40
CA ILE A 73 10.07 -13.05 7.40
C ILE A 73 10.21 -14.13 6.33
N ALA A 74 10.35 -15.40 6.72
CA ALA A 74 10.49 -16.51 5.79
C ALA A 74 9.26 -16.65 4.89
N LYS A 75 8.06 -16.58 5.45
CA LYS A 75 6.81 -16.65 4.71
C LYS A 75 6.64 -15.49 3.72
N PHE A 76 7.00 -14.28 4.12
CA PHE A 76 6.97 -13.15 3.21
C PHE A 76 7.98 -13.31 2.08
N SER A 77 9.20 -13.74 2.38
CA SER A 77 10.27 -13.96 1.40
C SER A 77 9.88 -15.02 0.36
N GLU A 78 9.29 -16.12 0.80
CA GLU A 78 8.76 -17.18 -0.05
C GLU A 78 7.70 -16.63 -1.02
N LEU A 79 6.65 -16.00 -0.47
CA LEU A 79 5.57 -15.39 -1.26
C LEU A 79 6.09 -14.34 -2.25
N ASN A 80 6.98 -13.46 -1.80
CA ASN A 80 7.55 -12.42 -2.63
C ASN A 80 8.33 -13.01 -3.81
N THR A 81 9.14 -14.03 -3.57
CA THR A 81 9.91 -14.71 -4.61
C THR A 81 9.00 -15.36 -5.64
N GLU A 82 7.98 -16.06 -5.21
CA GLU A 82 7.02 -16.71 -6.11
C GLU A 82 6.24 -15.69 -6.95
N LEU A 83 5.71 -14.64 -6.32
CA LEU A 83 4.96 -13.60 -7.04
C LEU A 83 5.84 -12.86 -8.06
N CYS A 84 7.05 -12.47 -7.68
CA CYS A 84 7.98 -11.82 -8.60
C CYS A 84 8.34 -12.72 -9.79
N HIS A 85 8.50 -14.02 -9.56
CA HIS A 85 8.77 -14.99 -10.62
C HIS A 85 7.59 -15.15 -11.57
N ILE A 86 6.40 -15.42 -11.03
CA ILE A 86 5.17 -15.66 -11.82
C ILE A 86 4.80 -14.42 -12.64
N LEU A 87 4.91 -13.25 -12.04
CA LEU A 87 4.53 -11.97 -12.67
C LEU A 87 5.65 -11.35 -13.51
N SER A 88 6.83 -11.95 -13.52
CA SER A 88 8.03 -11.35 -14.10
C SER A 88 8.26 -9.92 -13.59
N SER A 89 7.92 -9.68 -12.32
CA SER A 89 8.02 -8.36 -11.69
C SER A 89 9.39 -8.14 -11.08
N ARG A 90 9.79 -6.86 -10.99
CA ARG A 90 11.11 -6.48 -10.51
C ARG A 90 11.26 -6.64 -9.00
N ASN A 91 10.24 -6.22 -8.27
CA ASN A 91 10.19 -6.32 -6.81
C ASN A 91 8.76 -6.19 -6.30
N ASN A 92 8.59 -6.39 -5.00
CA ASN A 92 7.37 -6.05 -4.28
C ASN A 92 7.64 -4.77 -3.46
N ALA A 93 6.93 -3.70 -3.78
CA ALA A 93 7.09 -2.42 -3.10
C ALA A 93 6.40 -2.38 -1.74
N LEU A 94 5.25 -3.02 -1.61
CA LEU A 94 4.38 -2.93 -0.44
C LEU A 94 3.70 -4.26 -0.14
N ALA A 95 3.70 -4.65 1.14
CA ALA A 95 2.84 -5.70 1.66
C ALA A 95 2.31 -5.24 3.02
N GLN A 96 0.99 -5.13 3.15
CA GLN A 96 0.36 -4.60 4.35
C GLN A 96 -0.90 -5.37 4.74
N LEU A 97 -1.15 -5.42 6.05
CA LEU A 97 -2.42 -5.80 6.64
C LEU A 97 -3.04 -4.54 7.27
N TYR A 98 -4.20 -4.14 6.78
CA TYR A 98 -4.95 -3.01 7.32
C TYR A 98 -5.94 -3.48 8.39
N PRO A 99 -5.93 -2.86 9.60
CA PRO A 99 -6.99 -3.06 10.58
C PRO A 99 -8.27 -2.31 10.15
N PRO A 100 -9.35 -2.39 10.92
CA PRO A 100 -10.48 -1.45 10.76
C PRO A 100 -9.97 0.00 10.75
N ASP A 101 -10.52 0.83 9.89
CA ASP A 101 -10.08 2.21 9.61
C ASP A 101 -8.63 2.35 9.12
N GLY A 102 -8.02 1.24 8.71
CA GLY A 102 -6.70 1.22 8.10
C GLY A 102 -6.69 2.01 6.79
N HIS A 103 -5.59 2.73 6.56
CA HIS A 103 -5.43 3.56 5.36
C HIS A 103 -3.97 3.75 4.98
N ILE A 104 -3.78 4.17 3.76
CA ILE A 104 -2.59 4.83 3.25
C ILE A 104 -3.02 6.20 2.73
N SER A 105 -2.26 7.26 3.07
CA SER A 105 -2.59 8.62 2.64
C SER A 105 -2.49 8.79 1.13
N TRP A 106 -3.10 9.83 0.62
CA TRP A 106 -2.79 10.33 -0.72
C TRP A 106 -1.29 10.60 -0.83
N HIS A 107 -0.67 10.16 -1.91
CA HIS A 107 0.74 10.35 -2.22
C HIS A 107 0.95 10.14 -3.72
N ASN A 108 1.99 10.69 -4.27
CA ASN A 108 2.46 10.28 -5.59
C ASN A 108 3.63 9.29 -5.48
N ASN A 109 4.03 8.71 -6.58
CA ASN A 109 5.16 7.77 -6.61
C ASN A 109 6.49 8.46 -6.99
N ALA A 110 6.59 9.78 -6.83
CA ALA A 110 7.74 10.58 -7.27
C ALA A 110 8.12 10.25 -8.74
N ASN A 111 9.40 10.21 -9.03
CA ASN A 111 9.89 9.93 -10.40
C ASN A 111 10.11 8.43 -10.67
N ALA A 112 9.14 7.60 -10.25
CA ALA A 112 9.20 6.16 -10.36
C ALA A 112 8.10 5.63 -11.30
N SER A 113 8.35 5.71 -12.61
CA SER A 113 7.43 5.15 -13.60
C SER A 113 7.44 3.62 -13.57
N ALA A 114 6.26 3.01 -13.48
CA ALA A 114 6.13 1.56 -13.50
C ALA A 114 4.70 1.10 -13.77
N TYR A 115 4.56 -0.10 -14.33
CA TYR A 115 3.34 -0.88 -14.16
C TYR A 115 3.29 -1.41 -12.74
N ASN A 116 2.16 -1.16 -12.08
CA ASN A 116 1.88 -1.65 -10.74
C ASN A 116 0.76 -2.68 -10.81
N ILE A 117 0.96 -3.79 -10.10
CA ILE A 117 -0.05 -4.83 -9.91
C ILE A 117 -0.31 -4.91 -8.41
N ILE A 118 -1.55 -4.67 -8.00
CA ILE A 118 -1.97 -4.67 -6.61
C ILE A 118 -2.93 -5.83 -6.39
N PHE A 119 -2.48 -6.81 -5.61
CA PHE A 119 -3.38 -7.85 -5.10
C PHE A 119 -3.89 -7.42 -3.74
N SER A 120 -5.19 -7.41 -3.59
CA SER A 120 -5.83 -7.15 -2.30
C SER A 120 -6.87 -8.21 -1.99
N TRP A 121 -7.03 -8.49 -0.71
CA TRP A 121 -8.08 -9.36 -0.19
C TRP A 121 -8.88 -8.58 0.85
N SER A 122 -10.19 -8.62 0.72
CA SER A 122 -11.10 -7.98 1.68
C SER A 122 -12.10 -8.99 2.21
N GLU A 123 -12.33 -8.97 3.51
CA GLU A 123 -13.35 -9.81 4.15
C GLU A 123 -14.76 -9.35 3.78
N THR A 124 -14.97 -8.05 3.70
CA THR A 124 -16.28 -7.42 3.53
C THR A 124 -16.49 -6.76 2.17
N GLY A 125 -15.43 -6.20 1.58
CA GLY A 125 -15.50 -5.39 0.38
C GLY A 125 -15.73 -3.90 0.64
N ASP A 126 -15.63 -3.45 1.91
CA ASP A 126 -15.93 -2.06 2.29
C ASP A 126 -14.79 -1.07 2.00
N GLY A 127 -13.60 -1.58 1.64
CA GLY A 127 -12.45 -0.76 1.27
C GLY A 127 -12.56 -0.17 -0.13
N CYS A 128 -11.64 0.73 -0.45
CA CYS A 128 -11.49 1.23 -1.81
C CYS A 128 -10.04 1.60 -2.11
N PHE A 129 -9.72 1.62 -3.39
CA PHE A 129 -8.50 2.21 -3.93
C PHE A 129 -8.89 3.45 -4.73
N LYS A 130 -8.20 4.57 -4.49
CA LYS A 130 -8.46 5.84 -5.18
C LYS A 130 -7.22 6.29 -5.93
N TYR A 131 -7.43 6.96 -7.05
CA TYR A 131 -6.35 7.62 -7.79
C TYR A 131 -6.88 8.81 -8.60
N ILE A 132 -6.01 9.72 -8.98
CA ILE A 132 -6.32 10.76 -9.95
C ILE A 132 -5.90 10.28 -11.32
N ASP A 133 -6.85 10.20 -12.23
CA ASP A 133 -6.59 9.86 -13.62
C ASP A 133 -5.73 10.96 -14.28
N GLY A 134 -4.56 10.59 -14.78
CA GLY A 134 -3.60 11.53 -15.35
C GLY A 134 -4.07 12.21 -16.65
N HIS A 135 -5.07 11.66 -17.34
CA HIS A 135 -5.62 12.23 -18.55
C HIS A 135 -6.74 13.24 -18.28
N THR A 136 -7.63 12.88 -17.36
CA THR A 136 -8.85 13.65 -17.10
C THR A 136 -8.69 14.57 -15.90
N GLY A 137 -7.75 14.30 -15.01
CA GLY A 137 -7.60 14.98 -13.73
C GLY A 137 -8.71 14.64 -12.72
N ASN A 138 -9.55 13.67 -13.01
CA ASN A 138 -10.66 13.29 -12.14
C ASN A 138 -10.24 12.25 -11.12
N GLU A 139 -10.82 12.30 -9.93
CA GLU A 139 -10.72 11.23 -8.95
C GLU A 139 -11.48 10.00 -9.46
N VAL A 140 -10.82 8.86 -9.45
CA VAL A 140 -11.41 7.55 -9.72
C VAL A 140 -11.42 6.74 -8.44
N VAL A 141 -12.56 6.18 -8.10
CA VAL A 141 -12.73 5.30 -6.93
C VAL A 141 -13.00 3.88 -7.40
N MET A 142 -12.12 2.98 -7.07
CA MET A 142 -12.28 1.54 -7.30
C MET A 142 -12.71 0.87 -6.00
N GLN A 143 -14.01 0.62 -5.87
CA GLN A 143 -14.56 -0.06 -4.70
C GLN A 143 -14.01 -1.48 -4.61
N ASP A 144 -13.65 -1.90 -3.41
CA ASP A 144 -13.24 -3.27 -3.17
C ASP A 144 -14.43 -4.24 -3.27
N VAL A 145 -14.13 -5.48 -3.57
CA VAL A 145 -15.10 -6.58 -3.51
C VAL A 145 -14.66 -7.58 -2.44
N LYS A 146 -15.62 -8.34 -1.93
CA LYS A 146 -15.31 -9.43 -1.00
C LYS A 146 -14.44 -10.49 -1.68
N GLY A 147 -13.37 -10.89 -1.00
CA GLY A 147 -12.41 -11.87 -1.49
C GLY A 147 -11.20 -11.25 -2.19
N TRP A 148 -10.57 -12.03 -3.06
CA TRP A 148 -9.40 -11.58 -3.81
C TRP A 148 -9.78 -10.71 -5.00
N GLN A 149 -8.97 -9.69 -5.21
CA GLN A 149 -9.05 -8.83 -6.38
C GLN A 149 -7.66 -8.39 -6.83
N CYS A 150 -7.55 -8.03 -8.10
CA CYS A 150 -6.33 -7.52 -8.71
C CYS A 150 -6.64 -6.21 -9.41
N LYS A 151 -5.84 -5.20 -9.12
CA LYS A 151 -5.85 -3.91 -9.81
C LYS A 151 -4.50 -3.75 -10.49
N ALA A 152 -4.49 -3.30 -11.74
CA ALA A 152 -3.26 -3.05 -12.48
C ALA A 152 -3.34 -1.71 -13.19
N GLY A 153 -2.23 -0.97 -13.18
CA GLY A 153 -2.16 0.33 -13.84
C GLY A 153 -0.71 0.78 -14.04
N TYR A 154 -0.53 1.72 -14.95
CA TYR A 154 0.74 2.38 -15.16
C TYR A 154 0.75 3.72 -14.43
N PHE A 155 1.79 3.94 -13.64
CA PHE A 155 2.10 5.22 -13.03
C PHE A 155 3.25 5.85 -13.78
N GLY A 156 3.01 7.03 -14.37
CA GLY A 156 4.02 7.77 -15.12
C GLY A 156 5.01 8.50 -14.24
N ALA A 157 6.21 8.76 -14.77
CA ALA A 157 7.19 9.64 -14.16
C ALA A 157 6.83 11.13 -14.36
N TYR A 158 7.48 11.99 -13.61
CA TYR A 158 7.32 13.44 -13.76
C TYR A 158 7.58 13.88 -15.21
N GLY A 159 6.66 14.69 -15.74
CA GLY A 159 6.73 15.20 -17.11
C GLY A 159 6.21 14.24 -18.18
N GLU A 160 5.85 13.01 -17.85
CA GLU A 160 5.17 12.11 -18.78
C GLU A 160 3.66 12.48 -18.88
N PRO A 161 3.04 12.31 -20.08
CA PRO A 161 1.62 12.55 -20.27
C PRO A 161 0.71 11.72 -19.35
N TRP A 162 1.23 10.58 -18.89
CA TRP A 162 0.55 9.59 -18.05
C TRP A 162 0.88 9.73 -16.56
N TYR A 163 1.51 10.84 -16.19
CA TYR A 163 1.83 11.08 -14.79
C TYR A 163 0.56 11.22 -13.97
N ASN A 164 0.27 10.21 -13.18
CA ASN A 164 -0.80 10.23 -12.20
C ASN A 164 -0.31 10.98 -10.97
N ARG A 165 -0.85 12.16 -10.76
CA ARG A 165 -0.37 13.08 -9.73
C ARG A 165 -0.63 12.60 -8.31
N VAL A 166 -1.47 11.58 -8.13
CA VAL A 166 -1.79 11.07 -6.78
C VAL A 166 -2.19 9.60 -6.85
#